data_d812a81d9cf2b5f8763245955f20529e
#
_entry.id   d812a81d9cf2b5f8763245955f20529e
#
_cell.length_a   1.000
_cell.length_b   1.000
_cell.length_c   1.000
_cell.angle_alpha   90.00
_cell.angle_beta   90.00
_cell.angle_gamma   90.00
#
_symmetry.space_group_name_H-M   'P 1'
#
loop_
_entity.id
_entity.type
_entity.pdbx_description
1 polymer ?
#
loop_
_entity_poly.entity_id
_entity_poly.type
_entity_poly.pdbx_seq_one_letter_code
_entity_poly.pdbx_strand_id
1 'polypeptide(L)'
;MTPSPAADLLPYTLVSTSMAFFLFGFQTHEKSILLPLLPLTLIMTARGDRTGAGAVAADWEWAVLANNVGMFSMWPLLLRDGQGLAWWVLLLLWNGMLGYRPWEALRSTRATFVAWLSAAVHAGMLLLMLAQASVAVLPPHASGWLSALFQRYPDLFPVLNVLLCMPVFMLVWLWSLKKHVEITLASGVLVVTKSIK
;
A
#
# COMPACT_ATOMS: atom_id res chain seq x y z
N MET A 1 19.27 0.37 27.31
CA MET A 1 19.29 1.59 26.47
C MET A 1 17.84 1.97 26.22
N THR A 2 17.37 3.09 26.75
CA THR A 2 16.05 3.63 26.39
C THR A 2 16.14 4.12 24.94
N PRO A 3 15.27 3.65 24.02
CA PRO A 3 15.26 4.15 22.65
C PRO A 3 15.01 5.66 22.68
N SER A 4 15.80 6.42 21.91
CA SER A 4 15.55 7.85 21.80
C SER A 4 14.21 8.06 21.07
N PRO A 5 13.30 8.91 21.57
CA PRO A 5 12.01 9.14 20.93
C PRO A 5 12.12 9.61 19.46
N ALA A 6 13.27 10.21 19.12
CA ALA A 6 13.59 10.59 17.75
C ALA A 6 13.78 9.39 16.80
N ALA A 7 14.31 8.26 17.28
CA ALA A 7 14.50 7.07 16.45
C ALA A 7 13.17 6.39 16.11
N ASP A 8 12.22 6.35 17.06
CA ASP A 8 10.89 5.75 16.83
C ASP A 8 10.02 6.63 15.91
N LEU A 9 10.23 7.94 15.91
CA LEU A 9 9.47 8.89 15.11
C LEU A 9 9.93 8.94 13.65
N LEU A 10 11.24 8.71 13.40
CA LEU A 10 11.87 8.89 12.09
C LEU A 10 11.18 8.13 10.95
N PRO A 11 10.84 6.83 11.06
CA PRO A 11 10.19 6.11 9.97
C PRO A 11 8.83 6.71 9.57
N TYR A 12 8.01 7.09 10.56
CA TYR A 12 6.68 7.68 10.29
C TYR A 12 6.78 9.09 9.70
N THR A 13 7.77 9.88 10.11
CA THR A 13 8.07 11.18 9.50
C THR A 13 8.47 11.01 8.03
N LEU A 14 9.34 10.04 7.73
CA LEU A 14 9.76 9.76 6.36
C LEU A 14 8.57 9.27 5.50
N VAL A 15 7.71 8.39 6.03
CA VAL A 15 6.50 7.96 5.33
C VAL A 15 5.58 9.14 5.05
N SER A 16 5.25 9.94 6.07
CA SER A 16 4.29 11.04 5.92
C SER A 16 4.78 12.10 4.94
N THR A 17 6.06 12.46 4.96
CA THR A 17 6.63 13.46 4.04
C THR A 17 6.76 12.91 2.63
N SER A 18 7.29 11.71 2.42
CA SER A 18 7.44 11.12 1.08
C SER A 18 6.09 10.81 0.44
N MET A 19 5.10 10.35 1.24
CA MET A 19 3.72 10.19 0.76
C MET A 19 3.08 11.53 0.36
N ALA A 20 3.29 12.60 1.14
CA ALA A 20 2.80 13.92 0.78
C ALA A 20 3.40 14.39 -0.55
N PHE A 21 4.70 14.20 -0.78
CA PHE A 21 5.33 14.50 -2.07
C PHE A 21 4.74 13.65 -3.20
N PHE A 22 4.50 12.38 -2.97
CA PHE A 22 3.89 11.50 -3.98
C PHE A 22 2.46 11.90 -4.32
N LEU A 23 1.63 12.20 -3.31
CA LEU A 23 0.20 12.49 -3.48
C LEU A 23 -0.09 13.89 -4.02
N PHE A 24 0.70 14.89 -3.63
CA PHE A 24 0.44 16.29 -3.91
C PHE A 24 1.51 16.94 -4.81
N GLY A 25 2.53 16.19 -5.21
CA GLY A 25 3.56 16.68 -6.12
C GLY A 25 3.00 16.93 -7.51
N PHE A 26 3.45 18.03 -8.15
CA PHE A 26 3.11 18.31 -9.54
C PHE A 26 3.91 17.38 -10.48
N GLN A 27 3.24 16.69 -11.39
CA GLN A 27 3.85 15.78 -12.37
C GLN A 27 4.69 14.65 -11.74
N THR A 28 4.19 14.01 -10.69
CA THR A 28 4.84 12.83 -10.13
C THR A 28 4.73 11.64 -11.09
N HIS A 29 5.87 10.97 -11.32
CA HIS A 29 5.89 9.73 -12.08
C HIS A 29 5.35 8.56 -11.26
N GLU A 30 4.76 7.56 -11.92
CA GLU A 30 4.27 6.33 -11.28
C GLU A 30 5.33 5.66 -10.38
N LYS A 31 6.61 5.68 -10.79
CA LYS A 31 7.74 5.16 -10.02
C LYS A 31 8.04 5.93 -8.73
N SER A 32 7.52 7.13 -8.57
CA SER A 32 7.73 7.95 -7.36
C SER A 32 7.13 7.30 -6.09
N ILE A 33 6.19 6.37 -6.24
CA ILE A 33 5.67 5.57 -5.13
C ILE A 33 6.76 4.76 -4.40
N LEU A 34 7.87 4.43 -5.07
CA LEU A 34 8.99 3.73 -4.45
C LEU A 34 9.63 4.50 -3.29
N LEU A 35 9.54 5.84 -3.31
CA LEU A 35 10.09 6.68 -2.24
C LEU A 35 9.40 6.42 -0.89
N PRO A 36 8.06 6.46 -0.76
CA PRO A 36 7.39 6.13 0.50
C PRO A 36 7.39 4.63 0.83
N LEU A 37 7.53 3.73 -0.15
CA LEU A 37 7.62 2.29 0.13
C LEU A 37 8.90 1.92 0.90
N LEU A 38 10.00 2.63 0.69
CA LEU A 38 11.25 2.38 1.42
C LEU A 38 11.09 2.53 2.95
N PRO A 39 10.66 3.69 3.49
CA PRO A 39 10.45 3.82 4.93
C PRO A 39 9.32 2.91 5.47
N LEU A 40 8.33 2.56 4.66
CA LEU A 40 7.31 1.57 5.04
C LEU A 40 7.93 0.17 5.25
N THR A 41 8.87 -0.24 4.40
CA THR A 41 9.60 -1.51 4.61
C THR A 41 10.47 -1.47 5.86
N LEU A 42 11.05 -0.31 6.20
CA LEU A 42 11.78 -0.14 7.47
C LEU A 42 10.87 -0.32 8.69
N ILE A 43 9.63 0.17 8.64
CA ILE A 43 8.63 -0.06 9.71
C ILE A 43 8.36 -1.56 9.89
N MET A 44 8.33 -2.34 8.81
CA MET A 44 8.13 -3.79 8.88
C MET A 44 9.27 -4.51 9.59
N THR A 45 10.52 -4.02 9.44
CA THR A 45 11.71 -4.66 9.99
C THR A 45 12.05 -4.21 11.42
N ALA A 46 11.71 -2.96 11.77
CA ALA A 46 12.13 -2.33 13.03
C ALA A 46 11.52 -2.97 14.29
N ARG A 47 10.45 -3.76 14.15
CA ARG A 47 9.74 -4.40 15.26
C ARG A 47 9.54 -5.89 14.99
N GLY A 48 10.62 -6.65 15.02
CA GLY A 48 10.70 -8.06 14.65
C GLY A 48 9.83 -9.07 15.41
N ASP A 49 8.96 -8.66 16.34
CA ASP A 49 8.05 -9.55 17.03
C ASP A 49 6.61 -9.42 16.47
N ARG A 50 6.28 -10.32 15.54
CA ARG A 50 4.93 -10.47 14.98
C ARG A 50 3.91 -11.02 15.98
N THR A 51 4.35 -11.49 17.14
CA THR A 51 3.51 -12.10 18.19
C THR A 51 2.98 -11.07 19.18
N GLY A 52 3.51 -9.83 19.13
CA GLY A 52 3.03 -8.71 19.95
C GLY A 52 1.61 -8.29 19.54
N ALA A 53 0.65 -8.55 20.43
CA ALA A 53 -0.74 -8.13 20.25
C ALA A 53 -0.86 -6.60 20.20
N GLY A 54 -1.57 -6.06 19.22
CA GLY A 54 -2.03 -4.67 19.21
C GLY A 54 -1.40 -3.78 18.14
N ALA A 55 -0.87 -2.62 18.53
CA ALA A 55 -0.44 -1.55 17.64
C ALA A 55 0.68 -1.93 16.65
N VAL A 56 1.58 -2.84 17.04
CA VAL A 56 2.70 -3.31 16.21
C VAL A 56 2.22 -4.19 15.06
N ALA A 57 1.25 -5.06 15.32
CA ALA A 57 0.64 -5.89 14.28
C ALA A 57 -0.09 -5.03 13.23
N ALA A 58 -0.81 -4.00 13.70
CA ALA A 58 -1.51 -3.06 12.81
C ALA A 58 -0.55 -2.25 11.94
N ASP A 59 0.59 -1.80 12.47
CA ASP A 59 1.59 -1.06 11.70
C ASP A 59 2.22 -1.93 10.61
N TRP A 60 2.46 -3.20 10.91
CA TRP A 60 2.93 -4.19 9.94
C TRP A 60 1.90 -4.43 8.84
N GLU A 61 0.61 -4.61 9.19
CA GLU A 61 -0.48 -4.78 8.22
C GLU A 61 -0.59 -3.58 7.26
N TRP A 62 -0.51 -2.34 7.77
CA TRP A 62 -0.50 -1.13 6.94
C TRP A 62 0.69 -1.11 5.98
N ALA A 63 1.88 -1.45 6.46
CA ALA A 63 3.09 -1.44 5.66
C ALA A 63 3.05 -2.50 4.55
N VAL A 64 2.56 -3.72 4.83
CA VAL A 64 2.41 -4.79 3.82
C VAL A 64 1.35 -4.39 2.79
N LEU A 65 0.20 -3.89 3.23
CA LEU A 65 -0.86 -3.42 2.31
C LEU A 65 -0.32 -2.34 1.37
N ALA A 66 0.36 -1.33 1.93
CA ALA A 66 0.92 -0.23 1.14
C ALA A 66 1.96 -0.72 0.11
N ASN A 67 2.83 -1.67 0.48
CA ASN A 67 3.80 -2.26 -0.44
C ASN A 67 3.10 -3.02 -1.57
N ASN A 68 2.12 -3.85 -1.26
CA ASN A 68 1.37 -4.60 -2.27
C ASN A 68 0.61 -3.69 -3.23
N VAL A 69 -0.05 -2.65 -2.72
CA VAL A 69 -0.76 -1.66 -3.54
C VAL A 69 0.22 -0.80 -4.35
N GLY A 70 1.38 -0.44 -3.78
CA GLY A 70 2.44 0.27 -4.49
C GLY A 70 3.00 -0.55 -5.66
N MET A 71 3.23 -1.85 -5.46
CA MET A 71 3.62 -2.75 -6.54
C MET A 71 2.52 -2.88 -7.61
N PHE A 72 1.26 -2.93 -7.19
CA PHE A 72 0.13 -3.02 -8.13
C PHE A 72 -0.09 -1.71 -8.91
N SER A 73 0.15 -0.55 -8.30
CA SER A 73 0.02 0.73 -9.00
C SER A 73 0.94 0.86 -10.22
N MET A 74 2.08 0.16 -10.21
CA MET A 74 3.03 0.09 -11.33
C MET A 74 2.67 -1.00 -12.37
N TRP A 75 1.64 -1.80 -12.13
CA TRP A 75 1.26 -2.91 -13.01
C TRP A 75 1.06 -2.51 -14.48
N PRO A 76 0.32 -1.42 -14.82
CA PRO A 76 0.11 -1.03 -16.21
C PRO A 76 1.43 -0.71 -16.93
N LEU A 77 2.39 -0.10 -16.23
CA LEU A 77 3.71 0.22 -16.77
C LEU A 77 4.53 -1.06 -17.00
N LEU A 78 4.61 -1.94 -16.01
CA LEU A 78 5.38 -3.18 -16.08
C LEU A 78 4.81 -4.17 -17.11
N LEU A 79 3.49 -4.19 -17.29
CA LEU A 79 2.86 -4.98 -18.32
C LEU A 79 3.25 -4.47 -19.73
N ARG A 80 3.26 -3.17 -19.94
CA ARG A 80 3.71 -2.54 -21.19
C ARG A 80 5.18 -2.82 -21.50
N ASP A 81 6.02 -2.88 -20.46
CA ASP A 81 7.45 -3.20 -20.58
C ASP A 81 7.72 -4.71 -20.70
N GLY A 82 6.68 -5.56 -20.80
CA GLY A 82 6.80 -7.02 -20.93
C GLY A 82 7.21 -7.75 -19.66
N GLN A 83 7.17 -7.07 -18.50
CA GLN A 83 7.64 -7.60 -17.22
C GLN A 83 6.52 -8.19 -16.34
N GLY A 84 5.35 -8.47 -16.90
CA GLY A 84 4.21 -8.98 -16.15
C GLY A 84 4.49 -10.30 -15.41
N LEU A 85 5.24 -11.24 -16.02
CA LEU A 85 5.62 -12.49 -15.35
C LEU A 85 6.55 -12.24 -14.16
N ALA A 86 7.57 -11.40 -14.33
CA ALA A 86 8.50 -11.06 -13.25
C ALA A 86 7.78 -10.40 -12.08
N TRP A 87 6.82 -9.52 -12.35
CA TRP A 87 5.98 -8.90 -11.35
C TRP A 87 5.19 -9.92 -10.52
N TRP A 88 4.54 -10.90 -11.18
CA TRP A 88 3.80 -11.97 -10.51
C TRP A 88 4.69 -12.81 -9.60
N VAL A 89 5.85 -13.24 -10.12
CA VAL A 89 6.80 -14.05 -9.36
C VAL A 89 7.28 -13.31 -8.12
N LEU A 90 7.66 -12.04 -8.28
CA LEU A 90 8.15 -11.23 -7.17
C LEU A 90 7.07 -10.93 -6.13
N LEU A 91 5.83 -10.65 -6.55
CA LEU A 91 4.72 -10.42 -5.62
C LEU A 91 4.38 -11.67 -4.82
N LEU A 92 4.33 -12.84 -5.46
CA LEU A 92 4.06 -14.12 -4.78
C LEU A 92 5.19 -14.49 -3.82
N LEU A 93 6.45 -14.31 -4.25
CA LEU A 93 7.62 -14.55 -3.43
C LEU A 93 7.62 -13.63 -2.20
N TRP A 94 7.37 -12.33 -2.39
CA TRP A 94 7.30 -11.35 -1.32
C TRP A 94 6.25 -11.71 -0.26
N ASN A 95 5.00 -11.94 -0.70
CA ASN A 95 3.92 -12.30 0.22
C ASN A 95 4.14 -13.68 0.87
N GLY A 96 4.70 -14.63 0.11
CA GLY A 96 5.06 -15.95 0.62
C GLY A 96 6.13 -15.90 1.72
N MET A 97 7.19 -15.11 1.52
CA MET A 97 8.25 -14.91 2.52
C MET A 97 7.73 -14.21 3.78
N LEU A 98 6.81 -13.25 3.63
CA LEU A 98 6.16 -12.57 4.75
C LEU A 98 5.12 -13.44 5.46
N GLY A 99 4.67 -14.56 4.85
CA GLY A 99 3.54 -15.34 5.33
C GLY A 99 2.23 -14.55 5.30
N TYR A 100 2.13 -13.53 4.44
CA TYR A 100 0.97 -12.65 4.38
C TYR A 100 -0.15 -13.25 3.53
N ARG A 101 -1.37 -13.25 4.08
CA ARG A 101 -2.57 -13.79 3.44
C ARG A 101 -3.72 -12.81 3.58
N PRO A 102 -4.02 -11.99 2.56
CA PRO A 102 -5.05 -10.95 2.65
C PRO A 102 -6.46 -11.48 2.95
N TRP A 103 -6.74 -12.76 2.58
CA TRP A 103 -8.05 -13.41 2.85
C TRP A 103 -8.21 -13.96 4.26
N GLU A 104 -7.20 -13.89 5.11
CA GLU A 104 -7.25 -14.39 6.48
C GLU A 104 -8.26 -13.61 7.33
N ALA A 105 -8.49 -12.34 7.02
CA ALA A 105 -9.55 -11.52 7.59
C ALA A 105 -10.95 -12.15 7.48
N LEU A 106 -11.22 -12.86 6.38
CA LEU A 106 -12.51 -13.51 6.14
C LEU A 106 -12.77 -14.71 7.07
N ARG A 107 -11.71 -15.25 7.67
CA ARG A 107 -11.77 -16.41 8.59
C ARG A 107 -11.69 -16.03 10.05
N SER A 108 -11.30 -14.79 10.36
CA SER A 108 -11.10 -14.31 11.71
C SER A 108 -12.30 -13.50 12.20
N THR A 109 -12.81 -13.85 13.37
CA THR A 109 -13.86 -13.06 14.05
C THR A 109 -13.34 -11.77 14.67
N ARG A 110 -12.03 -11.58 14.75
CA ARG A 110 -11.34 -10.40 15.34
C ARG A 110 -10.49 -9.67 14.32
N ALA A 111 -10.86 -9.74 13.04
CA ALA A 111 -10.11 -9.05 12.00
C ALA A 111 -10.12 -7.54 12.20
N THR A 112 -8.95 -6.92 12.01
CA THR A 112 -8.79 -5.46 12.07
C THR A 112 -9.44 -4.79 10.86
N PHE A 113 -9.70 -3.47 10.97
CA PHE A 113 -10.13 -2.67 9.81
C PHE A 113 -9.17 -2.82 8.63
N VAL A 114 -7.85 -2.80 8.91
CA VAL A 114 -6.81 -2.93 7.88
C VAL A 114 -6.85 -4.29 7.20
N ALA A 115 -7.09 -5.36 7.95
CA ALA A 115 -7.22 -6.70 7.41
C ALA A 115 -8.42 -6.83 6.45
N TRP A 116 -9.57 -6.26 6.80
CA TRP A 116 -10.74 -6.19 5.91
C TRP A 116 -10.49 -5.33 4.68
N LEU A 117 -9.89 -4.15 4.87
CA LEU A 117 -9.49 -3.26 3.77
C LEU A 117 -8.54 -3.99 2.82
N SER A 118 -7.56 -4.70 3.37
CA SER A 118 -6.60 -5.47 2.59
C SER A 118 -7.29 -6.57 1.77
N ALA A 119 -8.19 -7.33 2.37
CA ALA A 119 -8.95 -8.36 1.64
C ALA A 119 -9.75 -7.76 0.48
N ALA A 120 -10.45 -6.64 0.73
CA ALA A 120 -11.25 -5.96 -0.29
C ALA A 120 -10.39 -5.41 -1.44
N VAL A 121 -9.26 -4.77 -1.10
CA VAL A 121 -8.33 -4.21 -2.10
C VAL A 121 -7.70 -5.31 -2.94
N HIS A 122 -7.21 -6.39 -2.33
CA HIS A 122 -6.64 -7.52 -3.09
C HIS A 122 -7.67 -8.22 -3.98
N ALA A 123 -8.93 -8.33 -3.53
CA ALA A 123 -10.01 -8.81 -4.37
C ALA A 123 -10.25 -7.88 -5.57
N GLY A 124 -10.25 -6.55 -5.36
CA GLY A 124 -10.35 -5.55 -6.43
C GLY A 124 -9.18 -5.63 -7.42
N MET A 125 -7.96 -5.78 -6.92
CA MET A 125 -6.76 -5.98 -7.75
C MET A 125 -6.89 -7.22 -8.63
N LEU A 126 -7.29 -8.35 -8.04
CA LEU A 126 -7.49 -9.61 -8.77
C LEU A 126 -8.59 -9.49 -9.83
N LEU A 127 -9.73 -8.88 -9.49
CA LEU A 127 -10.82 -8.66 -10.43
C LEU A 127 -10.37 -7.77 -11.60
N LEU A 128 -9.63 -6.71 -11.33
CA LEU A 128 -9.12 -5.82 -12.38
C LEU A 128 -8.14 -6.55 -13.31
N MET A 129 -7.26 -7.37 -12.75
CA MET A 129 -6.31 -8.16 -13.53
C MET A 129 -7.00 -9.24 -14.38
N LEU A 130 -8.01 -9.92 -13.82
CA LEU A 130 -8.82 -10.91 -14.56
C LEU A 130 -9.61 -10.26 -15.69
N ALA A 131 -10.20 -9.07 -15.45
CA ALA A 131 -10.88 -8.30 -16.48
C ALA A 131 -9.92 -7.90 -17.61
N GLN A 132 -8.72 -7.43 -17.28
CA GLN A 132 -7.70 -7.09 -18.27
C GLN A 132 -7.23 -8.33 -19.06
N ALA A 133 -6.98 -9.44 -18.38
CA ALA A 133 -6.58 -10.68 -19.03
C ALA A 133 -7.69 -11.24 -19.95
N SER A 134 -8.96 -11.14 -19.55
CA SER A 134 -10.08 -11.60 -20.37
C SER A 134 -10.19 -10.81 -21.68
N VAL A 135 -9.94 -9.51 -21.65
CA VAL A 135 -9.94 -8.66 -22.86
C VAL A 135 -8.74 -8.98 -23.77
N ALA A 136 -7.59 -9.33 -23.18
CA ALA A 136 -6.39 -9.65 -23.96
C ALA A 136 -6.45 -11.03 -24.64
N VAL A 137 -7.13 -12.01 -24.04
CA VAL A 137 -7.16 -13.40 -24.51
C VAL A 137 -8.39 -13.72 -25.36
N LEU A 138 -9.54 -13.12 -25.05
CA LEU A 138 -10.78 -13.40 -25.78
C LEU A 138 -10.84 -12.61 -27.10
N PRO A 139 -11.27 -13.27 -28.19
CA PRO A 139 -11.43 -12.58 -29.48
C PRO A 139 -12.50 -11.46 -29.33
N PRO A 140 -12.38 -10.38 -30.12
CA PRO A 140 -13.28 -9.21 -30.02
C PRO A 140 -14.77 -9.54 -30.07
N HIS A 141 -15.14 -10.61 -30.78
CA HIS A 141 -16.52 -11.07 -30.92
C HIS A 141 -17.04 -11.87 -29.71
N ALA A 142 -16.15 -12.43 -28.90
CA ALA A 142 -16.53 -13.26 -27.75
C ALA A 142 -16.67 -12.45 -26.43
N SER A 143 -16.04 -11.28 -26.35
CA SER A 143 -16.01 -10.46 -25.14
C SER A 143 -17.13 -9.39 -25.07
N GLY A 144 -18.02 -9.35 -26.04
CA GLY A 144 -19.25 -8.56 -26.02
C GLY A 144 -19.06 -7.08 -25.64
N TRP A 145 -19.86 -6.62 -24.67
CA TRP A 145 -19.86 -5.24 -24.19
C TRP A 145 -18.51 -4.80 -23.55
N LEU A 146 -17.77 -5.73 -22.95
CA LEU A 146 -16.51 -5.43 -22.26
C LEU A 146 -15.42 -5.01 -23.26
N SER A 147 -15.27 -5.76 -24.37
CA SER A 147 -14.30 -5.40 -25.41
C SER A 147 -14.65 -4.10 -26.10
N ALA A 148 -15.95 -3.85 -26.35
CA ALA A 148 -16.42 -2.59 -26.90
C ALA A 148 -16.11 -1.39 -25.97
N LEU A 149 -16.25 -1.57 -24.66
CA LEU A 149 -15.92 -0.57 -23.65
C LEU A 149 -14.42 -0.23 -23.67
N PHE A 150 -13.54 -1.24 -23.70
CA PHE A 150 -12.09 -1.03 -23.70
C PHE A 150 -11.56 -0.50 -25.03
N GLN A 151 -12.17 -0.85 -26.14
CA GLN A 151 -11.85 -0.24 -27.44
C GLN A 151 -12.24 1.25 -27.46
N ARG A 152 -13.33 1.62 -26.82
CA ARG A 152 -13.79 3.00 -26.71
C ARG A 152 -12.97 3.84 -25.72
N TYR A 153 -12.43 3.21 -24.66
CA TYR A 153 -11.65 3.85 -23.60
C TYR A 153 -10.33 3.10 -23.36
N PRO A 154 -9.29 3.35 -24.17
CA PRO A 154 -8.02 2.61 -24.09
C PRO A 154 -7.31 2.77 -22.73
N ASP A 155 -7.52 3.90 -22.06
CA ASP A 155 -6.90 4.22 -20.78
C ASP A 155 -7.75 3.79 -19.56
N LEU A 156 -8.83 3.03 -19.79
CA LEU A 156 -9.74 2.64 -18.72
C LEU A 156 -9.05 1.81 -17.63
N PHE A 157 -8.16 0.88 -18.00
CA PHE A 157 -7.41 0.07 -17.02
C PHE A 157 -6.47 0.90 -16.16
N PRO A 158 -5.62 1.77 -16.72
CA PRO A 158 -4.82 2.71 -15.94
C PRO A 158 -5.67 3.57 -14.98
N VAL A 159 -6.81 4.10 -15.44
CA VAL A 159 -7.70 4.90 -14.60
C VAL A 159 -8.30 4.08 -13.44
N LEU A 160 -8.78 2.85 -13.71
CA LEU A 160 -9.30 1.96 -12.68
C LEU A 160 -8.21 1.54 -11.68
N ASN A 161 -6.98 1.34 -12.15
CA ASN A 161 -5.83 1.08 -11.28
C ASN A 161 -5.59 2.25 -10.32
N VAL A 162 -5.58 3.48 -10.81
CA VAL A 162 -5.44 4.68 -9.99
C VAL A 162 -6.59 4.82 -8.99
N LEU A 163 -7.84 4.62 -9.42
CA LEU A 163 -9.02 4.69 -8.55
C LEU A 163 -9.00 3.66 -7.43
N LEU A 164 -8.39 2.49 -7.65
CA LEU A 164 -8.21 1.47 -6.63
C LEU A 164 -7.06 1.80 -5.67
N CYS A 165 -5.94 2.30 -6.18
CA CYS A 165 -4.73 2.54 -5.40
C CYS A 165 -4.76 3.85 -4.59
N MET A 166 -5.26 4.93 -5.17
CA MET A 166 -5.23 6.27 -4.56
C MET A 166 -5.92 6.34 -3.19
N PRO A 167 -7.12 5.78 -2.98
CA PRO A 167 -7.75 5.80 -1.66
C PRO A 167 -6.89 5.10 -0.59
N VAL A 168 -6.21 4.01 -0.96
CA VAL A 168 -5.32 3.30 -0.03
C VAL A 168 -4.11 4.16 0.32
N PHE A 169 -3.49 4.82 -0.65
CA PHE A 169 -2.37 5.73 -0.41
C PHE A 169 -2.76 6.91 0.49
N MET A 170 -3.94 7.48 0.30
CA MET A 170 -4.48 8.51 1.17
C MET A 170 -4.67 8.00 2.61
N LEU A 171 -5.21 6.79 2.77
CA LEU A 171 -5.38 6.17 4.10
C LEU A 171 -4.04 5.89 4.77
N VAL A 172 -3.04 5.39 4.03
CA VAL A 172 -1.68 5.16 4.53
C VAL A 172 -1.04 6.48 4.98
N TRP A 173 -1.21 7.54 4.21
CA TRP A 173 -0.72 8.86 4.57
C TRP A 173 -1.38 9.37 5.86
N LEU A 174 -2.71 9.32 5.97
CA LEU A 174 -3.44 9.71 7.18
C LEU A 174 -3.06 8.86 8.40
N TRP A 175 -2.88 7.55 8.20
CA TRP A 175 -2.38 6.65 9.25
C TRP A 175 -0.99 7.06 9.72
N SER A 176 -0.07 7.38 8.80
CA SER A 176 1.29 7.80 9.16
C SER A 176 1.31 9.11 9.94
N LEU A 177 0.47 10.08 9.58
CA LEU A 177 0.28 11.32 10.33
C LEU A 177 -0.27 11.07 11.74
N LYS A 178 -1.29 10.20 11.85
CA LYS A 178 -1.83 9.80 13.16
C LYS A 178 -0.74 9.21 14.05
N LYS A 179 0.07 8.27 13.51
CA LYS A 179 1.18 7.66 14.24
C LYS A 179 2.25 8.65 14.65
N HIS A 180 2.58 9.58 13.76
CA HIS A 180 3.50 10.67 14.08
C HIS A 180 3.01 11.49 15.27
N VAL A 181 1.74 11.87 15.30
CA VAL A 181 1.14 12.60 16.41
C VAL A 181 1.10 11.77 17.70
N GLU A 182 0.69 10.51 17.63
CA GLU A 182 0.64 9.61 18.79
C GLU A 182 2.01 9.45 19.46
N ILE A 183 3.08 9.21 18.67
CA ILE A 183 4.43 9.05 19.20
C ILE A 183 4.98 10.37 19.76
N THR A 184 4.71 11.50 19.10
CA THR A 184 5.13 12.83 19.57
C THR A 184 4.48 13.18 20.93
N LEU A 185 3.20 12.89 21.10
CA LEU A 185 2.49 13.09 22.36
C LEU A 185 3.02 12.15 23.46
N ALA A 186 3.23 10.87 23.14
CA ALA A 186 3.72 9.88 24.08
C ALA A 186 5.17 10.16 24.54
N SER A 187 6.00 10.76 23.68
CA SER A 187 7.38 11.12 24.00
C SER A 187 7.54 12.37 24.88
N GLY A 188 6.46 13.09 25.14
CA GLY A 188 6.47 14.33 25.93
C GLY A 188 7.20 15.52 25.29
N VAL A 189 7.63 15.41 24.03
CA VAL A 189 8.37 16.46 23.32
C VAL A 189 7.61 17.80 23.31
N LEU A 190 6.28 17.76 23.27
CA LEU A 190 5.45 18.96 23.33
C LEU A 190 5.36 19.60 24.72
N VAL A 191 5.68 18.86 25.78
CA VAL A 191 5.62 19.39 27.17
C VAL A 191 6.85 20.24 27.47
N VAL A 192 8.00 19.92 26.88
CA VAL A 192 9.27 20.64 27.09
C VAL A 192 9.22 22.07 26.53
N THR A 193 8.49 22.31 25.44
CA THR A 193 8.36 23.66 24.86
C THR A 193 7.54 24.63 25.72
N LYS A 194 6.73 24.15 26.68
CA LYS A 194 5.97 24.98 27.59
C LYS A 194 6.76 25.41 28.85
N SER A 195 7.87 24.75 29.14
CA SER A 195 8.70 25.01 30.31
C SER A 195 9.84 26.04 30.07
N ILE A 196 9.98 26.50 28.80
CA ILE A 196 11.07 27.44 28.42
C ILE A 196 10.53 28.85 28.14
N LYS A 197 9.36 29.21 28.69
CA LYS A 197 8.85 30.58 28.66
C LYS A 197 8.84 31.18 30.05
#